data_20795fca1d278d390ff0aad47ff05e8a
#
_entry.id   20795fca1d278d390ff0aad47ff05e8a
#
_cell.length_a   1.000
_cell.length_b   1.000
_cell.length_c   1.000
_cell.angle_alpha   90.00
_cell.angle_beta   90.00
_cell.angle_gamma   90.00
#
_symmetry.space_group_name_H-M   'P 1'
#
loop_
_entity.id
_entity.type
_entity.pdbx_description
1 polymer ?
#
loop_
_entity_poly.entity_id
_entity_poly.type
_entity_poly.pdbx_seq_one_letter_code
_entity_poly.pdbx_strand_id
1 'polypeptide(L)'
;MSKKITRNCVNHIAFARKKLAWLSLSVCLLLNLLCLPPALAAEILRETIPLERNEVPLHLERYIEQDGKIKRPILFVHGVTFSSHEFDVDYKDYSLARYFAKHGFEVWLLDIAGFGNSGSVKDGFMPDSDYASEDIASAVKLILERNNLASMDVLGWSWGTVTSGRFAAKHPEMVHRLVLYAPIVAGLGEQDVKEPFNKNTWEAAASDFQRKTDGDIDFDIVEKPVASTYIDNAWHYDRDTSPNGGRRDLLVHKSVRLIPTESIKAPVLIIVGSKDPYVSPDLCAEAYRTLPNKKDSELVVVDGAAHAMLMEHPYYKLFRERVLNFLNKG
;
A
#
# COMPACT_ATOMS: atom_id res chain seq x y z
N MET A 1 34.08 85.81 1.73
CA MET A 1 33.69 84.72 0.82
C MET A 1 34.19 83.32 1.32
N SER A 2 33.93 82.90 2.54
CA SER A 2 34.48 81.61 3.04
C SER A 2 33.58 80.84 4.03
N LYS A 3 32.27 80.98 3.99
CA LYS A 3 31.34 80.22 4.87
C LYS A 3 30.20 79.49 4.13
N LYS A 4 30.17 79.46 2.79
CA LYS A 4 29.09 78.80 2.03
C LYS A 4 29.49 77.43 1.40
N ILE A 5 30.79 77.10 1.36
CA ILE A 5 31.28 75.85 0.72
C ILE A 5 31.26 74.66 1.65
N THR A 6 31.30 74.84 2.98
CA THR A 6 31.32 73.75 3.94
C THR A 6 29.96 73.11 4.27
N ARG A 7 28.82 73.77 3.95
CA ARG A 7 27.50 73.23 4.25
C ARG A 7 26.99 72.21 3.19
N ASN A 8 27.42 72.33 1.96
CA ASN A 8 26.96 71.46 0.89
C ASN A 8 27.65 70.07 0.90
N CYS A 9 28.90 69.96 1.34
CA CYS A 9 29.60 68.68 1.42
C CYS A 9 29.07 67.76 2.55
N VAL A 10 28.62 68.34 3.66
CA VAL A 10 28.11 67.55 4.79
C VAL A 10 26.74 66.94 4.47
N ASN A 11 25.90 67.62 3.70
CA ASN A 11 24.58 67.10 3.32
C ASN A 11 24.64 65.99 2.25
N HIS A 12 25.63 66.01 1.36
CA HIS A 12 25.80 64.92 0.38
C HIS A 12 26.31 63.62 1.01
N ILE A 13 27.18 63.69 2.03
CA ILE A 13 27.72 62.55 2.73
C ILE A 13 26.61 61.89 3.61
N ALA A 14 25.75 62.68 4.25
CA ALA A 14 24.64 62.20 5.05
C ALA A 14 23.56 61.52 4.18
N PHE A 15 23.31 62.02 2.96
CA PHE A 15 22.36 61.40 2.04
C PHE A 15 22.87 60.13 1.40
N ALA A 16 24.17 60.01 1.11
CA ALA A 16 24.79 58.80 0.61
C ALA A 16 24.82 57.70 1.67
N ARG A 17 25.07 58.02 2.95
CA ARG A 17 25.04 57.04 4.05
C ARG A 17 23.63 56.50 4.33
N LYS A 18 22.55 57.32 4.20
CA LYS A 18 21.16 56.83 4.35
C LYS A 18 20.77 55.92 3.19
N LYS A 19 21.14 56.16 1.95
CA LYS A 19 20.86 55.29 0.80
C LYS A 19 21.60 53.96 0.92
N LEU A 20 22.88 53.96 1.40
CA LEU A 20 23.63 52.72 1.61
C LEU A 20 23.07 51.87 2.73
N ALA A 21 22.56 52.46 3.81
CA ALA A 21 21.92 51.74 4.92
C ALA A 21 20.60 51.07 4.50
N TRP A 22 19.81 51.74 3.60
CA TRP A 22 18.58 51.15 3.09
C TRP A 22 18.86 50.01 2.07
N LEU A 23 19.91 50.10 1.25
CA LEU A 23 20.29 49.02 0.36
C LEU A 23 20.82 47.81 1.13
N SER A 24 21.59 48.00 2.20
CA SER A 24 22.12 46.89 3.01
C SER A 24 20.99 46.18 3.81
N LEU A 25 19.98 46.91 4.31
CA LEU A 25 18.82 46.30 4.96
C LEU A 25 17.95 45.48 3.99
N SER A 26 17.74 45.99 2.75
CA SER A 26 16.95 45.31 1.73
C SER A 26 17.66 44.02 1.22
N VAL A 27 18.99 44.04 1.08
CA VAL A 27 19.78 42.88 0.68
C VAL A 27 19.82 41.81 1.80
N CYS A 28 19.92 42.23 3.08
CA CYS A 28 19.82 41.29 4.20
C CYS A 28 18.42 40.68 4.36
N LEU A 29 17.33 41.41 4.07
CA LEU A 29 15.98 40.83 4.06
C LEU A 29 15.79 39.84 2.88
N LEU A 30 16.31 40.12 1.71
CA LEU A 30 16.27 39.23 0.55
C LEU A 30 17.12 37.97 0.72
N LEU A 31 18.28 38.07 1.39
CA LEU A 31 19.15 36.92 1.70
C LEU A 31 18.56 36.00 2.79
N ASN A 32 17.77 36.55 3.73
CA ASN A 32 17.06 35.72 4.72
C ASN A 32 15.83 34.99 4.15
N LEU A 33 15.26 35.42 3.02
CA LEU A 33 14.21 34.69 2.30
C LEU A 33 14.76 33.51 1.46
N LEU A 34 16.06 33.49 1.16
CA LEU A 34 16.73 32.42 0.40
C LEU A 34 17.32 31.31 1.27
N CYS A 35 17.31 31.48 2.60
CA CYS A 35 17.73 30.47 3.59
C CYS A 35 16.56 29.88 4.37
N LEU A 36 15.42 29.66 3.71
CA LEU A 36 14.48 28.69 4.28
C LEU A 36 15.15 27.33 4.18
N PRO A 37 15.34 26.59 5.31
CA PRO A 37 15.83 25.23 5.23
C PRO A 37 14.91 24.48 4.25
N PRO A 38 15.45 23.60 3.40
CA PRO A 38 14.60 22.75 2.59
C PRO A 38 13.57 22.15 3.55
N ALA A 39 12.28 22.26 3.22
CA ALA A 39 11.25 21.63 4.00
C ALA A 39 11.68 20.18 4.18
N LEU A 40 12.05 19.79 5.40
CA LEU A 40 12.37 18.42 5.73
C LEU A 40 11.17 17.60 5.22
N ALA A 41 11.42 16.68 4.30
CA ALA A 41 10.38 15.77 3.86
C ALA A 41 9.81 15.13 5.12
N ALA A 42 8.48 15.23 5.30
CA ALA A 42 7.84 14.75 6.50
C ALA A 42 8.22 13.28 6.72
N GLU A 43 8.72 12.97 7.89
CA GLU A 43 9.19 11.64 8.27
C GLU A 43 7.98 10.69 8.42
N ILE A 44 8.13 9.46 7.98
CA ILE A 44 7.14 8.42 8.23
C ILE A 44 7.54 7.67 9.49
N LEU A 45 6.71 7.80 10.52
CA LEU A 45 6.86 7.03 11.76
C LEU A 45 6.30 5.63 11.56
N ARG A 46 7.03 4.64 12.08
CA ARG A 46 6.66 3.23 12.07
C ARG A 46 6.54 2.73 13.49
N GLU A 47 5.46 2.00 13.79
CA GLU A 47 5.19 1.45 15.12
C GLU A 47 4.63 0.03 14.99
N THR A 48 5.22 -0.94 15.67
CA THR A 48 4.66 -2.30 15.78
C THR A 48 3.71 -2.34 16.97
N ILE A 49 2.49 -2.83 16.75
CA ILE A 49 1.44 -2.94 17.78
C ILE A 49 1.24 -4.42 18.11
N PRO A 50 1.32 -4.82 19.38
CA PRO A 50 1.04 -6.20 19.78
C PRO A 50 -0.40 -6.60 19.46
N LEU A 51 -0.54 -7.72 18.78
CA LEU A 51 -1.82 -8.37 18.51
C LEU A 51 -1.62 -9.89 18.65
N GLU A 52 -2.59 -10.58 19.19
CA GLU A 52 -2.58 -12.03 19.30
C GLU A 52 -3.96 -12.59 18.98
N ARG A 53 -4.00 -13.71 18.24
CA ARG A 53 -5.22 -14.46 17.99
C ARG A 53 -4.94 -15.98 18.06
N ASN A 54 -5.74 -16.69 18.84
CA ASN A 54 -5.60 -18.14 19.03
C ASN A 54 -4.17 -18.57 19.42
N GLU A 55 -3.56 -17.86 20.37
CA GLU A 55 -2.19 -18.08 20.85
C GLU A 55 -1.10 -17.87 19.79
N VAL A 56 -1.45 -17.25 18.64
CA VAL A 56 -0.48 -16.86 17.60
C VAL A 56 -0.29 -15.34 17.65
N PRO A 57 0.92 -14.85 17.96
CA PRO A 57 1.23 -13.44 17.84
C PRO A 57 1.12 -13.01 16.36
N LEU A 58 0.39 -11.96 16.09
CA LEU A 58 0.27 -11.37 14.77
C LEU A 58 1.09 -10.08 14.69
N HIS A 59 1.88 -9.95 13.63
CA HIS A 59 2.62 -8.73 13.38
C HIS A 59 1.70 -7.69 12.72
N LEU A 60 1.48 -6.60 13.42
CA LEU A 60 0.68 -5.47 12.97
C LEU A 60 1.54 -4.21 13.04
N GLU A 61 1.85 -3.61 11.91
CA GLU A 61 2.71 -2.43 11.81
C GLU A 61 1.92 -1.21 11.33
N ARG A 62 2.15 -0.08 11.96
CA ARG A 62 1.51 1.20 11.70
C ARG A 62 2.47 2.19 11.05
N TYR A 63 2.02 2.87 9.99
CA TYR A 63 2.74 3.95 9.30
C TYR A 63 1.92 5.22 9.36
N ILE A 64 2.51 6.31 9.82
CA ILE A 64 1.90 7.64 9.82
C ILE A 64 2.92 8.69 9.42
N GLU A 65 2.46 9.75 8.77
CA GLU A 65 3.27 10.95 8.57
C GLU A 65 3.42 11.70 9.90
N GLN A 66 4.66 11.98 10.29
CA GLN A 66 4.94 12.77 11.49
C GLN A 66 4.28 14.15 11.37
N ASP A 67 3.56 14.57 12.41
CA ASP A 67 2.81 15.82 12.43
C ASP A 67 1.72 15.96 11.33
N GLY A 68 1.48 14.89 10.57
CA GLY A 68 0.45 14.81 9.55
C GLY A 68 -0.96 14.76 10.15
N LYS A 69 -1.92 15.33 9.45
CA LYS A 69 -3.34 15.20 9.84
C LYS A 69 -3.88 13.85 9.37
N ILE A 70 -4.14 12.94 10.31
CA ILE A 70 -4.75 11.65 10.01
C ILE A 70 -6.22 11.87 9.63
N LYS A 71 -6.61 11.32 8.48
CA LYS A 71 -8.00 11.30 7.98
C LYS A 71 -8.73 10.07 8.51
N ARG A 72 -8.19 8.89 8.25
CA ARG A 72 -8.73 7.59 8.67
C ARG A 72 -7.71 6.46 8.52
N PRO A 73 -7.91 5.33 9.21
CA PRO A 73 -7.08 4.14 9.03
C PRO A 73 -7.42 3.37 7.75
N ILE A 74 -6.39 2.72 7.20
CA ILE A 74 -6.51 1.72 6.14
C ILE A 74 -5.61 0.52 6.47
N LEU A 75 -6.15 -0.71 6.32
CA LEU A 75 -5.41 -1.95 6.45
C LEU A 75 -5.02 -2.49 5.09
N PHE A 76 -3.74 -2.83 4.89
CA PHE A 76 -3.26 -3.57 3.73
C PHE A 76 -3.07 -5.04 4.07
N VAL A 77 -3.60 -5.92 3.22
CA VAL A 77 -3.61 -7.37 3.39
C VAL A 77 -2.87 -8.01 2.22
N HIS A 78 -1.79 -8.73 2.55
CA HIS A 78 -0.87 -9.34 1.59
C HIS A 78 -1.46 -10.56 0.86
N GLY A 79 -0.80 -10.94 -0.24
CA GLY A 79 -1.11 -12.13 -1.02
C GLY A 79 -0.47 -13.41 -0.44
N VAL A 80 -0.44 -14.47 -1.23
CA VAL A 80 0.53 -15.55 -1.08
C VAL A 80 1.62 -15.29 -2.13
N THR A 81 2.87 -15.30 -1.80
CA THR A 81 3.64 -16.12 -0.85
C THR A 81 4.22 -15.32 0.32
N PHE A 82 4.21 -14.00 0.22
CA PHE A 82 5.02 -13.11 1.04
C PHE A 82 4.14 -12.23 1.91
N SER A 83 4.75 -11.65 2.95
CA SER A 83 4.08 -10.87 3.98
C SER A 83 3.81 -9.42 3.56
N SER A 84 3.24 -8.66 4.46
CA SER A 84 2.80 -7.28 4.23
C SER A 84 3.90 -6.30 3.81
N HIS A 85 5.17 -6.66 3.97
CA HIS A 85 6.31 -5.85 3.51
C HIS A 85 6.39 -5.71 1.99
N GLU A 86 5.59 -6.46 1.23
CA GLU A 86 5.38 -6.26 -0.20
C GLU A 86 4.80 -4.88 -0.53
N PHE A 87 4.15 -4.21 0.42
CA PHE A 87 3.61 -2.86 0.26
C PHE A 87 4.60 -1.74 0.62
N ASP A 88 5.79 -2.06 1.17
CA ASP A 88 6.83 -1.07 1.52
C ASP A 88 8.12 -1.28 0.73
N VAL A 89 8.05 -1.15 -0.59
CA VAL A 89 9.24 -1.13 -1.46
C VAL A 89 9.95 0.21 -1.30
N ASP A 90 10.94 0.28 -0.43
CA ASP A 90 11.66 1.51 -0.06
C ASP A 90 12.67 1.93 -1.13
N TYR A 91 12.16 2.28 -2.30
CA TYR A 91 12.94 2.86 -3.38
C TYR A 91 12.13 3.98 -4.03
N LYS A 92 12.71 5.18 -4.13
CA LYS A 92 12.04 6.40 -4.64
C LYS A 92 10.66 6.60 -3.95
N ASP A 93 9.59 6.58 -4.73
CA ASP A 93 8.22 6.75 -4.28
C ASP A 93 7.34 5.49 -4.51
N TYR A 94 7.97 4.31 -4.61
CA TYR A 94 7.24 3.06 -4.87
C TYR A 94 6.50 2.50 -3.66
N SER A 95 6.95 2.79 -2.44
CA SER A 95 6.25 2.32 -1.24
C SER A 95 4.80 2.78 -1.21
N LEU A 96 3.88 1.83 -1.32
CA LEU A 96 2.45 2.10 -1.23
C LEU A 96 2.08 2.55 0.18
N ALA A 97 2.64 1.92 1.21
CA ALA A 97 2.40 2.26 2.60
C ALA A 97 2.79 3.72 2.90
N ARG A 98 4.00 4.13 2.54
CA ARG A 98 4.48 5.51 2.74
C ARG A 98 3.72 6.52 1.87
N TYR A 99 3.30 6.12 0.67
CA TYR A 99 2.47 6.98 -0.19
C TYR A 99 1.15 7.33 0.50
N PHE A 100 0.42 6.34 1.02
CA PHE A 100 -0.86 6.59 1.69
C PHE A 100 -0.69 7.33 3.02
N ALA A 101 0.36 7.03 3.78
CA ALA A 101 0.69 7.77 5.01
C ALA A 101 0.90 9.27 4.72
N LYS A 102 1.67 9.63 3.67
CA LYS A 102 1.86 11.02 3.21
C LYS A 102 0.57 11.67 2.69
N HIS A 103 -0.45 10.89 2.35
CA HIS A 103 -1.77 11.41 1.94
C HIS A 103 -2.78 11.45 3.08
N GLY A 104 -2.32 11.29 4.33
CA GLY A 104 -3.11 11.46 5.54
C GLY A 104 -3.84 10.21 5.99
N PHE A 105 -3.46 9.02 5.51
CA PHE A 105 -3.97 7.77 6.06
C PHE A 105 -3.09 7.30 7.22
N GLU A 106 -3.72 6.68 8.21
CA GLU A 106 -3.05 5.81 9.16
C GLU A 106 -3.00 4.42 8.52
N VAL A 107 -1.83 4.08 7.95
CA VAL A 107 -1.68 2.82 7.21
C VAL A 107 -1.26 1.72 8.16
N TRP A 108 -1.92 0.57 8.06
CA TRP A 108 -1.65 -0.62 8.83
C TRP A 108 -1.28 -1.78 7.91
N LEU A 109 -0.21 -2.47 8.24
CA LEU A 109 0.27 -3.67 7.57
C LEU A 109 0.09 -4.85 8.50
N LEU A 110 -0.62 -5.90 8.06
CA LEU A 110 -0.84 -7.12 8.83
C LEU A 110 -0.10 -8.28 8.15
N ASP A 111 0.76 -8.96 8.90
CA ASP A 111 1.20 -10.29 8.52
C ASP A 111 0.21 -11.32 9.08
N ILE A 112 -0.41 -12.12 8.20
CA ILE A 112 -1.29 -13.22 8.57
C ILE A 112 -0.48 -14.30 9.33
N ALA A 113 -1.11 -15.03 10.20
CA ALA A 113 -0.49 -16.11 10.99
C ALA A 113 0.40 -17.02 10.12
N GLY A 114 1.64 -17.22 10.52
CA GLY A 114 2.63 -18.04 9.82
C GLY A 114 3.40 -17.32 8.70
N PHE A 115 3.04 -16.07 8.38
CA PHE A 115 3.75 -15.23 7.40
C PHE A 115 4.58 -14.13 8.08
N GLY A 116 5.64 -13.70 7.44
CA GLY A 116 6.46 -12.58 7.86
C GLY A 116 6.95 -12.66 9.30
N ASN A 117 6.69 -11.58 10.04
CA ASN A 117 7.03 -11.46 11.45
C ASN A 117 5.94 -11.99 12.40
N SER A 118 4.82 -12.50 11.86
CA SER A 118 3.82 -13.19 12.68
C SER A 118 4.33 -14.54 13.21
N GLY A 119 3.73 -14.99 14.29
CA GLY A 119 4.08 -16.27 14.92
C GLY A 119 3.97 -17.45 13.96
N SER A 120 4.91 -18.39 14.04
CA SER A 120 4.87 -19.61 13.26
C SER A 120 3.68 -20.49 13.63
N VAL A 121 3.16 -21.22 12.66
CA VAL A 121 2.07 -22.17 12.81
C VAL A 121 2.59 -23.60 12.71
N LYS A 122 1.99 -24.54 13.45
CA LYS A 122 2.40 -25.96 13.41
C LYS A 122 1.90 -26.67 12.15
N ASP A 123 0.70 -26.29 11.69
CA ASP A 123 0.08 -26.79 10.47
C ASP A 123 -0.02 -25.67 9.45
N GLY A 124 0.73 -25.75 8.35
CA GLY A 124 0.72 -24.77 7.28
C GLY A 124 -0.57 -24.77 6.45
N PHE A 125 -1.48 -25.71 6.63
CA PHE A 125 -2.81 -25.68 6.06
C PHE A 125 -3.82 -24.91 6.92
N MET A 126 -3.51 -24.64 8.20
CA MET A 126 -4.39 -23.94 9.12
C MET A 126 -4.64 -22.49 8.72
N PRO A 127 -3.64 -21.69 8.29
CA PRO A 127 -3.91 -20.36 7.79
C PRO A 127 -4.52 -20.41 6.37
N ASP A 128 -5.73 -20.95 6.28
CA ASP A 128 -6.55 -20.86 5.06
C ASP A 128 -7.24 -19.50 4.96
N SER A 129 -8.03 -19.30 3.89
CA SER A 129 -8.66 -17.99 3.64
C SER A 129 -9.70 -17.61 4.69
N ASP A 130 -10.37 -18.57 5.33
CA ASP A 130 -11.33 -18.29 6.39
C ASP A 130 -10.62 -17.97 7.71
N TYR A 131 -9.56 -18.69 8.06
CA TYR A 131 -8.72 -18.36 9.20
C TYR A 131 -8.10 -16.97 9.06
N ALA A 132 -7.52 -16.67 7.90
CA ALA A 132 -6.92 -15.37 7.61
C ALA A 132 -7.93 -14.22 7.64
N SER A 133 -9.19 -14.47 7.24
CA SER A 133 -10.25 -13.45 7.38
C SER A 133 -10.53 -13.06 8.83
N GLU A 134 -10.34 -13.97 9.77
CA GLU A 134 -10.49 -13.68 11.20
C GLU A 134 -9.23 -13.02 11.81
N ASP A 135 -8.01 -13.23 11.24
CA ASP A 135 -6.83 -12.43 11.56
C ASP A 135 -7.07 -10.96 11.20
N ILE A 136 -7.65 -10.74 10.01
CA ILE A 136 -8.05 -9.39 9.56
C ILE A 136 -9.09 -8.79 10.52
N ALA A 137 -10.12 -9.55 10.91
CA ALA A 137 -11.15 -9.08 11.83
C ALA A 137 -10.55 -8.66 13.20
N SER A 138 -9.58 -9.42 13.69
CA SER A 138 -8.88 -9.12 14.94
C SER A 138 -8.06 -7.83 14.84
N ALA A 139 -7.33 -7.65 13.73
CA ALA A 139 -6.56 -6.43 13.48
C ALA A 139 -7.48 -5.21 13.32
N VAL A 140 -8.53 -5.33 12.49
CA VAL A 140 -9.50 -4.24 12.27
C VAL A 140 -10.17 -3.85 13.58
N LYS A 141 -10.61 -4.81 14.40
CA LYS A 141 -11.22 -4.53 15.71
C LYS A 141 -10.29 -3.69 16.60
N LEU A 142 -9.03 -4.09 16.74
CA LEU A 142 -8.03 -3.35 17.51
C LEU A 142 -7.84 -1.92 16.97
N ILE A 143 -7.75 -1.76 15.65
CA ILE A 143 -7.56 -0.45 15.00
C ILE A 143 -8.78 0.44 15.22
N LEU A 144 -9.99 -0.09 15.09
CA LEU A 144 -11.23 0.64 15.30
C LEU A 144 -11.38 1.09 16.75
N GLU A 145 -11.09 0.21 17.72
CA GLU A 145 -11.10 0.54 19.16
C GLU A 145 -10.08 1.65 19.45
N ARG A 146 -8.85 1.56 18.94
CA ARG A 146 -7.79 2.56 19.12
C ARG A 146 -8.19 3.93 18.58
N ASN A 147 -8.91 3.98 17.47
CA ASN A 147 -9.32 5.21 16.79
C ASN A 147 -10.73 5.69 17.14
N ASN A 148 -11.47 4.94 17.96
CA ASN A 148 -12.87 5.20 18.29
C ASN A 148 -13.75 5.37 17.03
N LEU A 149 -13.60 4.42 16.09
CA LEU A 149 -14.31 4.39 14.81
C LEU A 149 -15.19 3.15 14.72
N ALA A 150 -16.25 3.21 13.89
CA ALA A 150 -17.12 2.08 13.62
C ALA A 150 -16.63 1.24 12.44
N SER A 151 -15.98 1.86 11.45
CA SER A 151 -15.49 1.20 10.24
C SER A 151 -14.23 1.85 9.70
N MET A 152 -13.49 1.11 8.88
CA MET A 152 -12.25 1.57 8.25
C MET A 152 -12.10 1.03 6.83
N ASP A 153 -11.11 1.56 6.10
CA ASP A 153 -10.78 1.10 4.76
C ASP A 153 -9.90 -0.16 4.80
N VAL A 154 -10.08 -1.04 3.83
CA VAL A 154 -9.26 -2.26 3.67
C VAL A 154 -8.84 -2.41 2.21
N LEU A 155 -7.57 -2.77 1.98
CA LEU A 155 -7.03 -3.12 0.67
C LEU A 155 -6.43 -4.51 0.74
N GLY A 156 -6.89 -5.42 -0.11
CA GLY A 156 -6.27 -6.73 -0.30
C GLY A 156 -5.62 -6.84 -1.68
N TRP A 157 -4.48 -7.53 -1.76
CA TRP A 157 -3.81 -7.88 -3.01
C TRP A 157 -3.80 -9.40 -3.21
N SER A 158 -4.12 -9.87 -4.42
CA SER A 158 -4.03 -11.29 -4.77
C SER A 158 -4.88 -12.17 -3.83
N TRP A 159 -4.31 -13.14 -3.12
CA TRP A 159 -5.00 -13.90 -2.07
C TRP A 159 -5.56 -13.01 -0.96
N GLY A 160 -4.90 -11.88 -0.66
CA GLY A 160 -5.42 -10.88 0.27
C GLY A 160 -6.80 -10.35 -0.12
N THR A 161 -7.19 -10.44 -1.41
CA THR A 161 -8.56 -10.10 -1.85
C THR A 161 -9.59 -11.14 -1.44
N VAL A 162 -9.21 -12.42 -1.42
CA VAL A 162 -10.08 -13.51 -0.97
C VAL A 162 -10.33 -13.37 0.52
N THR A 163 -9.27 -13.17 1.30
CA THR A 163 -9.34 -13.04 2.76
C THR A 163 -10.08 -11.77 3.19
N SER A 164 -9.76 -10.61 2.60
CA SER A 164 -10.45 -9.34 2.89
C SER A 164 -11.88 -9.32 2.36
N GLY A 165 -12.17 -9.98 1.24
CA GLY A 165 -13.53 -10.14 0.73
C GLY A 165 -14.40 -11.00 1.64
N ARG A 166 -13.87 -12.13 2.17
CA ARG A 166 -14.56 -12.95 3.18
C ARG A 166 -14.74 -12.19 4.49
N PHE A 167 -13.73 -11.46 4.95
CA PHE A 167 -13.86 -10.57 6.10
C PHE A 167 -14.98 -9.54 5.90
N ALA A 168 -15.01 -8.83 4.78
CA ALA A 168 -16.02 -7.80 4.51
C ALA A 168 -17.44 -8.35 4.39
N ALA A 169 -17.59 -9.60 3.94
CA ALA A 169 -18.89 -10.27 3.90
C ALA A 169 -19.38 -10.71 5.28
N LYS A 170 -18.47 -11.15 6.16
CA LYS A 170 -18.77 -11.58 7.54
C LYS A 170 -18.97 -10.41 8.51
N HIS A 171 -18.22 -9.31 8.32
CA HIS A 171 -18.18 -8.15 9.21
C HIS A 171 -18.46 -6.83 8.45
N PRO A 172 -19.61 -6.71 7.76
CA PRO A 172 -19.90 -5.57 6.89
C PRO A 172 -19.95 -4.22 7.63
N GLU A 173 -20.21 -4.23 8.94
CA GLU A 173 -20.24 -3.04 9.79
C GLU A 173 -18.84 -2.45 10.06
N MET A 174 -17.77 -3.25 9.91
CA MET A 174 -16.39 -2.83 10.15
C MET A 174 -15.73 -2.22 8.90
N VAL A 175 -16.33 -2.35 7.72
CA VAL A 175 -15.72 -1.94 6.44
C VAL A 175 -16.37 -0.67 5.91
N HIS A 176 -15.58 0.40 5.81
CA HIS A 176 -16.00 1.65 5.19
C HIS A 176 -15.90 1.56 3.66
N ARG A 177 -14.73 1.18 3.12
CA ARG A 177 -14.47 0.92 1.69
C ARG A 177 -13.52 -0.26 1.54
N LEU A 178 -13.70 -1.05 0.49
CA LEU A 178 -12.86 -2.20 0.19
C LEU A 178 -12.19 -2.02 -1.17
N VAL A 179 -10.87 -2.21 -1.22
CA VAL A 179 -10.11 -2.29 -2.47
C VAL A 179 -9.68 -3.74 -2.70
N LEU A 180 -10.11 -4.30 -3.82
CA LEU A 180 -9.72 -5.62 -4.30
C LEU A 180 -8.74 -5.43 -5.46
N TYR A 181 -7.45 -5.47 -5.15
CA TYR A 181 -6.37 -5.32 -6.12
C TYR A 181 -5.93 -6.68 -6.66
N ALA A 182 -5.99 -6.84 -7.98
CA ALA A 182 -5.71 -8.10 -8.68
C ALA A 182 -6.45 -9.30 -8.05
N PRO A 183 -7.81 -9.26 -7.97
CA PRO A 183 -8.58 -10.17 -7.14
C PRO A 183 -8.67 -11.58 -7.73
N ILE A 184 -8.34 -12.58 -6.93
CA ILE A 184 -8.54 -13.99 -7.29
C ILE A 184 -10.02 -14.35 -7.08
N VAL A 185 -10.86 -13.99 -8.03
CA VAL A 185 -12.34 -14.15 -7.94
C VAL A 185 -12.77 -15.61 -7.97
N ALA A 186 -12.03 -16.45 -8.69
CA ALA A 186 -12.35 -17.86 -8.89
C ALA A 186 -11.12 -18.74 -8.75
N GLY A 187 -11.33 -20.06 -8.56
CA GLY A 187 -10.24 -21.04 -8.51
C GLY A 187 -9.30 -20.95 -9.71
N LEU A 188 -8.01 -21.13 -9.47
CA LEU A 188 -6.96 -21.02 -10.50
C LEU A 188 -6.79 -22.31 -11.32
N GLY A 189 -7.47 -23.38 -10.96
CA GLY A 189 -7.38 -24.70 -11.54
C GLY A 189 -6.98 -25.71 -10.50
N GLU A 190 -7.60 -26.88 -10.56
CA GLU A 190 -7.46 -27.91 -9.55
C GLU A 190 -6.05 -28.48 -9.53
N GLN A 191 -5.37 -28.39 -8.39
CA GLN A 191 -4.07 -28.98 -8.13
C GLN A 191 -4.02 -29.51 -6.70
N ASP A 192 -3.39 -30.66 -6.51
CA ASP A 192 -3.22 -31.27 -5.19
C ASP A 192 -2.04 -30.62 -4.46
N VAL A 193 -2.32 -29.88 -3.40
CA VAL A 193 -1.31 -29.27 -2.52
C VAL A 193 -1.06 -30.25 -1.36
N LYS A 194 -0.02 -31.07 -1.47
CA LYS A 194 0.31 -32.15 -0.53
C LYS A 194 1.04 -31.67 0.71
N GLU A 195 1.93 -30.70 0.54
CA GLU A 195 2.80 -30.26 1.62
C GLU A 195 2.14 -29.08 2.38
N PRO A 196 2.19 -29.08 3.72
CA PRO A 196 1.61 -27.99 4.50
C PRO A 196 2.36 -26.67 4.35
N PHE A 197 3.63 -26.70 3.96
CA PHE A 197 4.46 -25.50 3.74
C PHE A 197 5.04 -25.49 2.33
N ASN A 198 5.00 -24.32 1.71
CA ASN A 198 5.69 -24.04 0.45
C ASN A 198 7.15 -23.71 0.72
N LYS A 199 8.04 -24.21 -0.12
CA LYS A 199 9.44 -23.75 -0.15
C LYS A 199 9.54 -22.51 -1.00
N ASN A 200 9.93 -21.38 -0.39
CA ASN A 200 10.14 -20.13 -1.09
C ASN A 200 11.48 -20.16 -1.82
N THR A 201 11.56 -19.52 -2.98
CA THR A 201 12.80 -19.35 -3.77
C THR A 201 12.88 -17.91 -4.30
N TRP A 202 14.08 -17.50 -4.70
CA TRP A 202 14.28 -16.20 -5.32
C TRP A 202 13.49 -16.04 -6.61
N GLU A 203 13.38 -17.12 -7.39
CA GLU A 203 12.61 -17.15 -8.64
C GLU A 203 11.11 -16.99 -8.35
N ALA A 204 10.62 -17.63 -7.28
CA ALA A 204 9.23 -17.47 -6.85
C ALA A 204 8.93 -16.04 -6.39
N ALA A 205 9.85 -15.39 -5.69
CA ALA A 205 9.69 -13.98 -5.30
C ALA A 205 9.60 -13.03 -6.50
N ALA A 206 10.19 -13.40 -7.63
CA ALA A 206 10.13 -12.63 -8.86
C ALA A 206 8.98 -13.05 -9.80
N SER A 207 8.09 -13.97 -9.39
CA SER A 207 7.06 -14.56 -10.27
C SER A 207 6.00 -13.58 -10.72
N ASP A 208 5.71 -12.56 -9.92
CA ASP A 208 4.64 -11.59 -10.19
C ASP A 208 5.05 -10.48 -11.15
N PHE A 209 6.35 -10.34 -11.44
CA PHE A 209 6.84 -9.37 -12.41
C PHE A 209 6.60 -9.82 -13.85
N GLN A 210 6.24 -8.89 -14.73
CA GLN A 210 6.16 -9.16 -16.17
C GLN A 210 7.50 -9.67 -16.70
N ARG A 211 7.40 -10.60 -17.66
CA ARG A 211 8.56 -11.26 -18.26
C ARG A 211 8.64 -10.99 -19.75
N LYS A 212 9.87 -10.92 -20.26
CA LYS A 212 10.16 -10.96 -21.69
C LYS A 212 9.94 -12.37 -22.25
N THR A 213 9.98 -12.50 -23.57
CA THR A 213 9.79 -13.79 -24.27
C THR A 213 10.87 -14.82 -23.96
N ASP A 214 12.06 -14.37 -23.52
CA ASP A 214 13.16 -15.22 -23.08
C ASP A 214 13.03 -15.70 -21.61
N GLY A 215 12.02 -15.21 -20.89
CA GLY A 215 11.73 -15.56 -19.51
C GLY A 215 12.35 -14.63 -18.46
N ASP A 216 13.19 -13.68 -18.87
CA ASP A 216 13.76 -12.68 -17.96
C ASP A 216 12.73 -11.65 -17.51
N ILE A 217 12.94 -11.06 -16.32
CA ILE A 217 12.10 -9.94 -15.86
C ILE A 217 12.18 -8.81 -16.90
N ASP A 218 11.04 -8.24 -17.26
CA ASP A 218 10.98 -7.10 -18.17
C ASP A 218 11.37 -5.82 -17.45
N PHE A 219 12.66 -5.48 -17.48
CA PHE A 219 13.19 -4.27 -16.86
C PHE A 219 12.82 -2.97 -17.59
N ASP A 220 12.11 -3.03 -18.70
CA ASP A 220 11.48 -1.86 -19.32
C ASP A 220 10.14 -1.54 -18.63
N ILE A 221 9.57 -2.51 -17.90
CA ILE A 221 8.33 -2.39 -17.11
C ILE A 221 8.63 -2.21 -15.62
N VAL A 222 9.59 -2.94 -15.06
CA VAL A 222 9.95 -2.90 -13.63
C VAL A 222 11.38 -2.40 -13.48
N GLU A 223 11.60 -1.32 -12.72
CA GLU A 223 12.96 -0.85 -12.45
C GLU A 223 13.75 -1.91 -11.66
N LYS A 224 14.99 -2.19 -12.07
CA LYS A 224 15.86 -3.17 -11.37
C LYS A 224 15.93 -2.96 -9.86
N PRO A 225 16.12 -1.73 -9.34
CA PRO A 225 16.15 -1.51 -7.89
C PRO A 225 14.81 -1.82 -7.21
N VAL A 226 13.67 -1.63 -7.89
CA VAL A 226 12.35 -2.01 -7.37
C VAL A 226 12.24 -3.52 -7.22
N ALA A 227 12.61 -4.27 -8.27
CA ALA A 227 12.60 -5.72 -8.24
C ALA A 227 13.53 -6.26 -7.14
N SER A 228 14.78 -5.75 -7.03
CA SER A 228 15.70 -6.20 -5.99
C SER A 228 15.22 -5.85 -4.60
N THR A 229 14.71 -4.64 -4.35
CA THR A 229 14.19 -4.26 -3.02
C THR A 229 13.01 -5.14 -2.62
N TYR A 230 12.10 -5.43 -3.54
CA TYR A 230 10.96 -6.33 -3.28
C TYR A 230 11.42 -7.76 -2.95
N ILE A 231 12.32 -8.33 -3.76
CA ILE A 231 12.86 -9.68 -3.54
C ILE A 231 13.65 -9.75 -2.22
N ASP A 232 14.45 -8.72 -1.91
CA ASP A 232 15.19 -8.63 -0.66
C ASP A 232 14.25 -8.56 0.56
N ASN A 233 13.15 -7.79 0.48
CA ASN A 233 12.11 -7.75 1.51
C ASN A 233 11.47 -9.13 1.70
N ALA A 234 11.01 -9.77 0.62
CA ALA A 234 10.42 -11.10 0.66
C ALA A 234 11.35 -12.10 1.34
N TRP A 235 12.65 -12.06 1.03
CA TRP A 235 13.64 -12.97 1.62
C TRP A 235 13.98 -12.62 3.07
N HIS A 236 13.99 -11.33 3.40
CA HIS A 236 14.31 -10.89 4.76
C HIS A 236 13.20 -11.27 5.77
N TYR A 237 11.93 -11.09 5.37
CA TYR A 237 10.80 -11.25 6.27
C TYR A 237 10.20 -12.66 6.24
N ASP A 238 10.03 -13.27 5.08
CA ASP A 238 9.34 -14.55 4.92
C ASP A 238 10.28 -15.76 4.83
N ARG A 239 11.57 -15.51 4.60
CA ARG A 239 12.60 -16.57 4.59
C ARG A 239 12.32 -17.67 3.56
N ASP A 240 12.52 -18.94 3.94
CA ASP A 240 12.56 -20.09 3.04
C ASP A 240 11.25 -20.90 2.97
N THR A 241 10.28 -20.60 3.83
CA THR A 241 8.98 -21.30 3.82
C THR A 241 7.81 -20.39 4.14
N SER A 242 6.64 -20.70 3.57
CA SER A 242 5.36 -20.07 3.89
C SER A 242 4.22 -21.09 3.94
N PRO A 243 3.15 -20.83 4.73
CA PRO A 243 1.99 -21.71 4.81
C PRO A 243 1.31 -21.93 3.45
N ASN A 244 0.75 -23.13 3.25
CA ASN A 244 0.06 -23.51 2.02
C ASN A 244 -1.46 -23.48 2.10
N GLY A 245 -2.06 -23.10 3.23
CA GLY A 245 -3.52 -23.01 3.37
C GLY A 245 -4.15 -22.12 2.32
N GLY A 246 -3.61 -20.91 2.14
CA GLY A 246 -4.08 -20.01 1.08
C GLY A 246 -3.94 -20.58 -0.33
N ARG A 247 -2.80 -21.23 -0.65
CA ARG A 247 -2.61 -21.86 -1.97
C ARG A 247 -3.60 -22.98 -2.20
N ARG A 248 -3.84 -23.83 -1.20
CA ARG A 248 -4.83 -24.89 -1.29
C ARG A 248 -6.21 -24.34 -1.64
N ASP A 249 -6.60 -23.21 -1.06
CA ASP A 249 -7.87 -22.56 -1.36
C ASP A 249 -7.92 -21.96 -2.77
N LEU A 250 -6.81 -21.47 -3.30
CA LEU A 250 -6.73 -20.93 -4.65
C LEU A 250 -6.71 -22.02 -5.73
N LEU A 251 -6.08 -23.17 -5.46
CA LEU A 251 -5.86 -24.26 -6.43
C LEU A 251 -7.03 -25.24 -6.49
N VAL A 252 -8.23 -24.70 -6.57
CA VAL A 252 -9.50 -25.42 -6.75
C VAL A 252 -10.05 -25.24 -8.15
N HIS A 253 -11.11 -25.96 -8.48
CA HIS A 253 -11.74 -25.89 -9.81
C HIS A 253 -12.16 -24.46 -10.16
N LYS A 254 -11.97 -24.06 -11.41
CA LYS A 254 -12.20 -22.68 -11.91
C LYS A 254 -13.64 -22.17 -11.76
N SER A 255 -14.63 -23.05 -11.55
CA SER A 255 -16.02 -22.64 -11.28
C SER A 255 -16.28 -22.23 -9.83
N VAL A 256 -15.35 -22.53 -8.91
CA VAL A 256 -15.51 -22.16 -7.49
C VAL A 256 -15.28 -20.67 -7.34
N ARG A 257 -16.27 -19.94 -6.82
CA ARG A 257 -16.12 -18.52 -6.47
C ARG A 257 -15.46 -18.40 -5.10
N LEU A 258 -14.37 -17.64 -5.02
CA LEU A 258 -13.55 -17.51 -3.83
C LEU A 258 -13.91 -16.28 -2.99
N ILE A 259 -14.42 -15.24 -3.63
CA ILE A 259 -14.84 -13.99 -2.99
C ILE A 259 -16.38 -13.93 -3.04
N PRO A 260 -17.07 -13.85 -1.89
CA PRO A 260 -18.53 -13.77 -1.82
C PRO A 260 -19.02 -12.34 -2.09
N THR A 261 -18.82 -11.85 -3.32
CA THR A 261 -19.06 -10.45 -3.71
C THR A 261 -20.51 -9.99 -3.51
N GLU A 262 -21.48 -10.89 -3.62
CA GLU A 262 -22.91 -10.63 -3.37
C GLU A 262 -23.23 -10.31 -1.91
N SER A 263 -22.33 -10.65 -0.99
CA SER A 263 -22.47 -10.40 0.45
C SER A 263 -21.72 -9.15 0.93
N ILE A 264 -20.88 -8.52 0.10
CA ILE A 264 -20.08 -7.36 0.45
C ILE A 264 -20.92 -6.09 0.33
N LYS A 265 -21.27 -5.47 1.45
CA LYS A 265 -22.14 -4.27 1.50
C LYS A 265 -21.41 -2.95 1.30
N ALA A 266 -20.13 -2.89 1.66
CA ALA A 266 -19.31 -1.70 1.48
C ALA A 266 -19.12 -1.36 -0.02
N PRO A 267 -18.86 -0.10 -0.37
CA PRO A 267 -18.34 0.26 -1.68
C PRO A 267 -17.04 -0.48 -1.99
N VAL A 268 -16.90 -1.02 -3.22
CA VAL A 268 -15.75 -1.81 -3.64
C VAL A 268 -15.10 -1.20 -4.87
N LEU A 269 -13.75 -1.01 -4.81
CA LEU A 269 -12.94 -0.84 -6.00
C LEU A 269 -12.33 -2.19 -6.40
N ILE A 270 -12.69 -2.69 -7.57
CA ILE A 270 -11.96 -3.79 -8.22
C ILE A 270 -10.97 -3.16 -9.20
N ILE A 271 -9.68 -3.43 -9.02
CA ILE A 271 -8.64 -2.91 -9.91
C ILE A 271 -7.70 -4.04 -10.34
N VAL A 272 -7.51 -4.21 -11.65
CA VAL A 272 -6.78 -5.33 -12.25
C VAL A 272 -6.04 -4.90 -13.50
N GLY A 273 -4.88 -5.53 -13.77
CA GLY A 273 -4.12 -5.35 -15.01
C GLY A 273 -4.70 -6.20 -16.15
N SER A 274 -4.68 -5.69 -17.39
CA SER A 274 -5.17 -6.46 -18.55
C SER A 274 -4.23 -7.63 -18.93
N LYS A 275 -2.99 -7.61 -18.43
CA LYS A 275 -1.98 -8.68 -18.62
C LYS A 275 -1.73 -9.52 -17.37
N ASP A 276 -2.59 -9.42 -16.36
CA ASP A 276 -2.47 -10.22 -15.14
C ASP A 276 -2.57 -11.72 -15.48
N PRO A 277 -1.55 -12.54 -15.19
CA PRO A 277 -1.54 -13.96 -15.57
C PRO A 277 -2.48 -14.82 -14.70
N TYR A 278 -2.90 -14.33 -13.53
CA TYR A 278 -3.73 -15.08 -12.57
C TYR A 278 -5.19 -14.64 -12.60
N VAL A 279 -5.45 -13.42 -13.04
CA VAL A 279 -6.76 -12.76 -12.91
C VAL A 279 -7.31 -12.37 -14.26
N SER A 280 -8.50 -12.89 -14.60
CA SER A 280 -9.21 -12.47 -15.81
C SER A 280 -10.01 -11.20 -15.56
N PRO A 281 -9.85 -10.13 -16.38
CA PRO A 281 -10.71 -8.95 -16.34
C PRO A 281 -12.20 -9.28 -16.49
N ASP A 282 -12.55 -10.31 -17.26
CA ASP A 282 -13.94 -10.76 -17.45
C ASP A 282 -14.51 -11.32 -16.15
N LEU A 283 -13.75 -12.13 -15.39
CA LEU A 283 -14.17 -12.60 -14.07
C LEU A 283 -14.31 -11.44 -13.07
N CYS A 284 -13.44 -10.43 -13.15
CA CYS A 284 -13.59 -9.21 -12.37
C CYS A 284 -14.89 -8.45 -12.71
N ALA A 285 -15.23 -8.38 -13.99
CA ALA A 285 -16.49 -7.77 -14.44
C ALA A 285 -17.73 -8.58 -13.98
N GLU A 286 -17.65 -9.91 -13.94
CA GLU A 286 -18.69 -10.75 -13.34
C GLU A 286 -18.85 -10.46 -11.85
N ALA A 287 -17.74 -10.45 -11.09
CA ALA A 287 -17.72 -10.13 -9.66
C ALA A 287 -18.30 -8.74 -9.39
N TYR A 288 -17.91 -7.73 -10.18
CA TYR A 288 -18.46 -6.38 -10.06
C TYR A 288 -19.98 -6.36 -10.25
N ARG A 289 -20.51 -7.15 -11.20
CA ARG A 289 -21.97 -7.21 -11.44
C ARG A 289 -22.76 -7.79 -10.28
N THR A 290 -22.16 -8.59 -9.42
CA THR A 290 -22.83 -9.19 -8.24
C THR A 290 -22.78 -8.30 -7.00
N LEU A 291 -21.96 -7.24 -6.97
CA LEU A 291 -21.87 -6.33 -5.83
C LEU A 291 -23.21 -5.66 -5.52
N PRO A 292 -23.69 -5.66 -4.26
CA PRO A 292 -24.93 -4.97 -3.88
C PRO A 292 -24.84 -3.46 -4.06
N ASN A 293 -23.72 -2.84 -3.69
CA ASN A 293 -23.51 -1.39 -3.75
C ASN A 293 -22.74 -0.96 -5.01
N LYS A 294 -23.28 -1.29 -6.19
CA LYS A 294 -22.65 -0.91 -7.48
C LYS A 294 -22.57 0.60 -7.70
N LYS A 295 -23.47 1.36 -7.13
CA LYS A 295 -23.53 2.82 -7.32
C LYS A 295 -22.26 3.51 -6.85
N ASP A 296 -21.71 3.05 -5.72
CA ASP A 296 -20.52 3.62 -5.08
C ASP A 296 -19.27 2.76 -5.32
N SER A 297 -19.40 1.68 -6.11
CA SER A 297 -18.31 0.76 -6.46
C SER A 297 -17.77 1.05 -7.85
N GLU A 298 -16.53 0.61 -8.11
CA GLU A 298 -15.84 0.82 -9.38
C GLU A 298 -15.15 -0.46 -9.85
N LEU A 299 -15.06 -0.63 -11.17
CA LEU A 299 -14.18 -1.60 -11.83
C LEU A 299 -13.20 -0.83 -12.72
N VAL A 300 -11.92 -1.05 -12.50
CA VAL A 300 -10.82 -0.44 -13.27
C VAL A 300 -9.95 -1.54 -13.85
N VAL A 301 -9.88 -1.62 -15.17
CA VAL A 301 -8.92 -2.47 -15.89
C VAL A 301 -7.82 -1.56 -16.41
N VAL A 302 -6.58 -1.78 -15.96
CA VAL A 302 -5.40 -1.01 -16.39
C VAL A 302 -4.74 -1.73 -17.55
N ASP A 303 -4.86 -1.14 -18.73
CA ASP A 303 -4.31 -1.76 -19.94
C ASP A 303 -2.78 -1.83 -19.91
N GLY A 304 -2.25 -3.01 -20.21
CA GLY A 304 -0.81 -3.32 -20.24
C GLY A 304 -0.20 -3.68 -18.88
N ALA A 305 -0.89 -3.40 -17.75
CA ALA A 305 -0.41 -3.75 -16.42
C ALA A 305 -0.63 -5.25 -16.12
N ALA A 306 0.21 -5.81 -15.24
CA ALA A 306 0.08 -7.18 -14.76
C ALA A 306 -0.20 -7.27 -13.25
N HIS A 307 0.14 -8.40 -12.61
CA HIS A 307 -0.19 -8.69 -11.21
C HIS A 307 0.50 -7.75 -10.24
N ALA A 308 1.77 -7.42 -10.49
CA ALA A 308 2.58 -6.53 -9.67
C ALA A 308 2.49 -5.05 -10.08
N MET A 309 1.34 -4.58 -10.58
CA MET A 309 1.10 -3.22 -11.08
C MET A 309 1.60 -2.12 -10.14
N LEU A 310 1.53 -2.33 -8.83
CA LEU A 310 2.02 -1.40 -7.81
C LEU A 310 3.54 -1.15 -7.90
N MET A 311 4.29 -2.02 -8.59
CA MET A 311 5.75 -1.94 -8.80
C MET A 311 6.13 -1.71 -10.27
N GLU A 312 5.17 -1.71 -11.17
CA GLU A 312 5.41 -1.51 -12.60
C GLU A 312 5.50 -0.02 -12.94
N HIS A 313 6.66 0.41 -13.45
CA HIS A 313 6.98 1.82 -13.69
C HIS A 313 5.90 2.61 -14.44
N PRO A 314 5.27 2.11 -15.52
CA PRO A 314 4.25 2.89 -16.23
C PRO A 314 2.94 3.01 -15.43
N TYR A 315 2.68 2.08 -14.49
CA TYR A 315 1.33 1.90 -13.92
C TYR A 315 1.21 2.21 -12.45
N TYR A 316 2.29 2.12 -11.64
CA TYR A 316 2.20 2.26 -10.19
C TYR A 316 1.61 3.60 -9.73
N LYS A 317 1.89 4.70 -10.47
CA LYS A 317 1.30 6.02 -10.16
C LYS A 317 -0.19 6.05 -10.42
N LEU A 318 -0.60 5.56 -11.60
CA LEU A 318 -2.02 5.45 -11.95
C LEU A 318 -2.77 4.58 -10.94
N PHE A 319 -2.20 3.43 -10.57
CA PHE A 319 -2.77 2.52 -9.59
C PHE A 319 -3.05 3.22 -8.24
N ARG A 320 -2.02 3.79 -7.62
CA ARG A 320 -2.17 4.43 -6.30
C ARG A 320 -3.07 5.66 -6.32
N GLU A 321 -3.08 6.44 -7.41
CA GLU A 321 -3.98 7.56 -7.59
C GLU A 321 -5.45 7.11 -7.74
N ARG A 322 -5.72 6.03 -8.47
CA ARG A 322 -7.07 5.45 -8.57
C ARG A 322 -7.57 4.96 -7.22
N VAL A 323 -6.74 4.26 -6.48
CA VAL A 323 -7.06 3.81 -5.12
C VAL A 323 -7.31 5.01 -4.20
N LEU A 324 -6.42 6.01 -4.20
CA LEU A 324 -6.56 7.22 -3.38
C LEU A 324 -7.86 7.97 -3.69
N ASN A 325 -8.16 8.16 -4.98
CA ASN A 325 -9.38 8.85 -5.43
C ASN A 325 -10.64 8.09 -5.01
N PHE A 326 -10.65 6.75 -5.12
CA PHE A 326 -11.77 5.93 -4.66
C PHE A 326 -11.98 6.06 -3.15
N LEU A 327 -10.91 5.97 -2.37
CA LEU A 327 -10.96 6.08 -0.92
C LEU A 327 -11.40 7.47 -0.44
N ASN A 328 -11.14 8.53 -1.19
CA ASN A 328 -11.53 9.91 -0.84
C ASN A 328 -12.96 10.29 -1.28
N LYS A 329 -13.74 9.39 -1.88
CA LYS A 329 -15.14 9.64 -2.22
C LYS A 329 -16.02 9.51 -0.98
N GLY A 330 -16.64 10.59 -0.55
CA GLY A 330 -17.65 10.62 0.51
C GLY A 330 -17.09 10.89 1.88
#